data_27ef61de44fb7f8ca1d7f80308e328ff
#
_entry.id   27ef61de44fb7f8ca1d7f80308e328ff
#
_cell.length_a   1.000
_cell.length_b   1.000
_cell.length_c   1.000
_cell.angle_alpha   90.00
_cell.angle_beta   90.00
_cell.angle_gamma   90.00
#
_symmetry.space_group_name_H-M   'P 1'
#
loop_
_entity.id
_entity.type
_entity.pdbx_description
1 polymer ?
#
loop_
_entity_poly.entity_id
_entity_poly.type
_entity_poly.pdbx_seq_one_letter_code
_entity_poly.pdbx_strand_id
1 'polypeptide(L)'
;MLTYTGIHVTKEFGAPSIVDIAVQSMRLIRFSGAGEVNWPIGMHMLLVADLVVPNDDPWRRLYALLHDAAEVAVADVPRPMKTTEARAVEDAVEARIYASLGIPEPSDDTRQAVKLADFRAALAEGSCGCSGRGFEYTQTHYLPDNGAISTLREYLARFTIDEAFRPEGHWPKAYEARVRTVLREVQQDRYHPDRAGAA
;
A
#
# COMPACT_ATOMS: atom_id res chain seq x y z
N MET A 1 11.25 -15.41 6.76
CA MET A 1 10.17 -14.95 7.66
C MET A 1 8.95 -15.86 7.47
N LEU A 2 8.15 -16.11 8.50
CA LEU A 2 6.84 -16.73 8.36
C LEU A 2 5.75 -15.64 8.32
N THR A 3 4.82 -15.75 7.37
CA THR A 3 3.66 -14.86 7.30
C THR A 3 2.57 -15.28 8.31
N TYR A 4 1.51 -14.50 8.42
CA TYR A 4 0.37 -14.80 9.29
C TYR A 4 -0.28 -16.17 8.98
N THR A 5 -0.39 -16.54 7.70
CA THR A 5 -0.93 -17.84 7.28
C THR A 5 0.11 -18.98 7.28
N GLY A 6 1.36 -18.69 7.67
CA GLY A 6 2.44 -19.68 7.73
C GLY A 6 3.23 -19.88 6.45
N ILE A 7 3.09 -19.00 5.46
CA ILE A 7 3.92 -19.03 4.25
C ILE A 7 5.34 -18.60 4.61
N HIS A 8 6.33 -19.38 4.18
CA HIS A 8 7.73 -19.02 4.34
C HIS A 8 8.18 -18.11 3.21
N VAL A 9 8.55 -16.87 3.52
CA VAL A 9 9.05 -15.88 2.57
C VAL A 9 10.51 -15.59 2.84
N THR A 10 11.35 -15.68 1.80
CA THR A 10 12.77 -15.32 1.81
C THR A 10 13.06 -14.35 0.67
N LYS A 11 14.31 -13.92 0.54
CA LYS A 11 14.73 -13.12 -0.62
C LYS A 11 14.66 -13.89 -1.95
N GLU A 12 14.67 -15.25 -1.92
CA GLU A 12 14.67 -16.09 -3.11
C GLU A 12 13.30 -16.68 -3.44
N PHE A 13 12.44 -16.95 -2.45
CA PHE A 13 11.16 -17.64 -2.67
C PHE A 13 10.07 -17.21 -1.71
N GLY A 14 8.84 -17.61 -2.06
CA GLY A 14 7.61 -17.31 -1.32
C GLY A 14 7.07 -15.91 -1.60
N ALA A 15 5.78 -15.75 -1.46
CA ALA A 15 5.08 -14.47 -1.51
C ALA A 15 4.00 -14.44 -0.42
N PRO A 16 3.78 -13.31 0.26
CA PRO A 16 2.63 -13.15 1.14
C PRO A 16 1.32 -13.33 0.36
N SER A 17 0.35 -14.03 0.95
CA SER A 17 -1.01 -14.09 0.41
C SER A 17 -1.76 -12.77 0.64
N ILE A 18 -2.90 -12.58 -0.03
CA ILE A 18 -3.76 -11.40 0.22
C ILE A 18 -4.17 -11.31 1.70
N VAL A 19 -4.41 -12.45 2.36
CA VAL A 19 -4.73 -12.49 3.81
C VAL A 19 -3.53 -12.05 4.64
N ASP A 20 -2.31 -12.51 4.29
CA ASP A 20 -1.10 -12.07 4.98
C ASP A 20 -0.89 -10.57 4.84
N ILE A 21 -1.03 -10.04 3.62
CA ILE A 21 -0.91 -8.61 3.34
C ILE A 21 -1.95 -7.83 4.15
N ALA A 22 -3.22 -8.27 4.13
CA ALA A 22 -4.31 -7.62 4.84
C ALA A 22 -4.07 -7.55 6.37
N VAL A 23 -3.62 -8.66 6.97
CA VAL A 23 -3.41 -8.71 8.42
C VAL A 23 -2.13 -8.02 8.84
N GLN A 24 -1.02 -8.29 8.13
CA GLN A 24 0.30 -7.79 8.55
C GLN A 24 0.49 -6.31 8.26
N SER A 25 0.00 -5.79 7.11
CA SER A 25 0.09 -4.37 6.80
C SER A 25 -0.68 -3.49 7.80
N MET A 26 -1.75 -4.02 8.40
CA MET A 26 -2.48 -3.32 9.47
C MET A 26 -1.75 -3.29 10.81
N ARG A 27 -0.69 -4.08 10.97
CA ARG A 27 0.17 -4.12 12.17
C ARG A 27 1.50 -3.40 12.01
N LEU A 28 1.86 -3.03 10.79
CA LEU A 28 3.04 -2.23 10.48
C LEU A 28 2.67 -0.76 10.50
N ILE A 29 3.17 -0.04 11.51
CA ILE A 29 2.88 1.38 11.68
C ILE A 29 3.90 2.20 10.89
N ARG A 30 3.40 3.09 10.03
CA ARG A 30 4.19 4.02 9.23
C ARG A 30 4.98 4.98 10.13
N PHE A 31 6.05 5.53 9.56
CA PHE A 31 6.92 6.51 10.25
C PHE A 31 7.49 5.99 11.58
N SER A 32 7.66 4.65 11.69
CA SER A 32 8.15 4.01 12.93
C SER A 32 7.35 4.39 14.18
N GLY A 33 6.07 4.71 14.03
CA GLY A 33 5.19 5.12 15.13
C GLY A 33 5.47 6.52 15.69
N ALA A 34 6.18 7.38 14.95
CA ALA A 34 6.52 8.73 15.42
C ALA A 34 5.35 9.73 15.36
N GLY A 35 4.23 9.37 14.71
CA GLY A 35 3.04 10.22 14.61
C GLY A 35 2.19 10.24 15.88
N GLU A 36 1.27 11.21 15.95
CA GLU A 36 0.24 11.26 17.01
C GLU A 36 -0.83 10.18 16.80
N VAL A 37 -0.98 9.73 15.55
CA VAL A 37 -1.86 8.62 15.14
C VAL A 37 -1.00 7.43 14.72
N ASN A 38 -1.22 6.27 15.34
CA ASN A 38 -0.61 5.01 14.89
C ASN A 38 -1.23 4.57 13.56
N TRP A 39 -0.73 5.12 12.45
CA TRP A 39 -1.27 4.93 11.10
C TRP A 39 -0.63 3.75 10.38
N PRO A 40 -1.38 2.64 10.11
CA PRO A 40 -0.83 1.45 9.50
C PRO A 40 -0.55 1.60 8.00
N ILE A 41 0.40 0.81 7.48
CA ILE A 41 0.68 0.70 6.03
C ILE A 41 -0.57 0.28 5.26
N GLY A 42 -1.37 -0.67 5.78
CA GLY A 42 -2.61 -1.10 5.13
C GLY A 42 -3.63 0.03 4.97
N MET A 43 -3.73 0.93 5.95
CA MET A 43 -4.57 2.13 5.85
C MET A 43 -4.02 3.13 4.83
N HIS A 44 -2.71 3.28 4.73
CA HIS A 44 -2.06 4.07 3.70
C HIS A 44 -2.37 3.52 2.30
N MET A 45 -2.21 2.22 2.08
CA MET A 45 -2.53 1.59 0.79
C MET A 45 -4.00 1.79 0.39
N LEU A 46 -4.93 1.73 1.34
CA LEU A 46 -6.35 2.06 1.08
C LEU A 46 -6.51 3.52 0.65
N LEU A 47 -5.85 4.46 1.35
CA LEU A 47 -5.89 5.89 1.01
C LEU A 47 -5.30 6.14 -0.38
N VAL A 48 -4.14 5.55 -0.71
CA VAL A 48 -3.50 5.69 -2.03
C VAL A 48 -4.43 5.19 -3.15
N ALA A 49 -5.13 4.07 -2.92
CA ALA A 49 -6.09 3.52 -3.88
C ALA A 49 -7.30 4.43 -4.10
N ASP A 50 -7.68 5.25 -3.12
CA ASP A 50 -8.74 6.26 -3.28
C ASP A 50 -8.25 7.55 -3.96
N LEU A 51 -6.94 7.82 -3.91
CA LEU A 51 -6.31 9.02 -4.47
C LEU A 51 -5.75 8.82 -5.88
N VAL A 52 -5.58 7.59 -6.35
CA VAL A 52 -5.03 7.32 -7.70
C VAL A 52 -5.98 7.79 -8.79
N VAL A 53 -5.44 8.38 -9.86
CA VAL A 53 -6.21 8.98 -10.96
C VAL A 53 -5.82 8.33 -12.29
N PRO A 54 -6.79 8.01 -13.14
CA PRO A 54 -8.24 8.01 -12.89
C PRO A 54 -8.65 6.91 -11.91
N ASN A 55 -9.59 7.21 -11.04
CA ASN A 55 -10.03 6.27 -9.99
C ASN A 55 -10.96 5.16 -10.51
N ASP A 56 -11.45 5.26 -11.72
CA ASP A 56 -12.24 4.23 -12.40
C ASP A 56 -11.37 3.16 -13.09
N ASP A 57 -10.05 3.36 -13.17
CA ASP A 57 -9.11 2.36 -13.69
C ASP A 57 -8.82 1.28 -12.64
N PRO A 58 -9.30 0.03 -12.81
CA PRO A 58 -9.12 -1.01 -11.83
C PRO A 58 -7.66 -1.46 -11.69
N TRP A 59 -6.84 -1.35 -12.75
CA TRP A 59 -5.43 -1.70 -12.70
C TRP A 59 -4.67 -0.74 -11.81
N ARG A 60 -4.86 0.58 -11.97
CA ARG A 60 -4.24 1.58 -11.11
C ARG A 60 -4.65 1.42 -9.65
N ARG A 61 -5.94 1.13 -9.40
CA ARG A 61 -6.43 0.85 -8.04
C ARG A 61 -5.80 -0.40 -7.45
N LEU A 62 -5.63 -1.48 -8.24
CA LEU A 62 -5.01 -2.70 -7.77
C LEU A 62 -3.56 -2.47 -7.38
N TYR A 63 -2.77 -1.83 -8.26
CA TYR A 63 -1.36 -1.55 -7.95
C TYR A 63 -1.22 -0.54 -6.80
N ALA A 64 -2.13 0.41 -6.65
CA ALA A 64 -2.19 1.28 -5.48
C ALA A 64 -2.47 0.53 -4.18
N LEU A 65 -3.33 -0.51 -4.20
CA LEU A 65 -3.57 -1.39 -3.06
C LEU A 65 -2.37 -2.30 -2.73
N LEU A 66 -1.45 -2.51 -3.65
CA LEU A 66 -0.34 -3.46 -3.50
C LEU A 66 1.05 -2.80 -3.44
N HIS A 67 1.17 -1.49 -3.64
CA HIS A 67 2.46 -0.82 -3.87
C HIS A 67 3.46 -0.94 -2.70
N ASP A 68 2.99 -1.05 -1.48
CA ASP A 68 3.79 -1.29 -0.27
C ASP A 68 3.56 -2.71 0.30
N ALA A 69 2.93 -3.62 -0.46
CA ALA A 69 2.61 -4.98 0.02
C ALA A 69 3.86 -5.81 0.34
N ALA A 70 5.00 -5.54 -0.31
CA ALA A 70 6.26 -6.20 -0.01
C ALA A 70 6.79 -5.87 1.40
N GLU A 71 6.42 -4.73 1.97
CA GLU A 71 6.87 -4.31 3.30
C GLU A 71 6.41 -5.25 4.42
N VAL A 72 5.35 -6.02 4.21
CA VAL A 72 4.95 -7.07 5.18
C VAL A 72 6.02 -8.15 5.35
N ALA A 73 6.92 -8.30 4.39
CA ALA A 73 8.02 -9.24 4.44
C ALA A 73 9.37 -8.61 4.81
N VAL A 74 9.58 -7.31 4.51
CA VAL A 74 10.87 -6.63 4.69
C VAL A 74 10.83 -5.51 5.72
N ALA A 75 9.67 -5.16 6.23
CA ALA A 75 9.36 -4.01 7.08
C ALA A 75 9.40 -2.65 6.36
N ASP A 76 8.75 -1.64 6.95
CA ASP A 76 8.79 -0.25 6.48
C ASP A 76 10.14 0.38 6.87
N VAL A 77 11.05 0.42 5.91
CA VAL A 77 12.35 1.09 6.09
C VAL A 77 12.28 2.47 5.45
N PRO A 78 12.51 3.57 6.21
CA PRO A 78 12.49 4.91 5.64
C PRO A 78 13.44 5.05 4.44
N ARG A 79 12.98 5.72 3.36
CA ARG A 79 13.72 5.84 2.08
C ARG A 79 15.20 6.23 2.23
N PRO A 80 15.60 7.17 3.12
CA PRO A 80 17.01 7.52 3.30
C PRO A 80 17.86 6.40 3.94
N MET A 81 17.22 5.44 4.62
CA MET A 81 17.86 4.31 5.29
C MET A 81 17.86 3.04 4.44
N LYS A 82 17.12 3.02 3.32
CA LYS A 82 16.94 1.85 2.46
C LYS A 82 18.18 1.64 1.57
N THR A 83 18.94 0.57 1.81
CA THR A 83 20.10 0.20 0.99
C THR A 83 19.67 -0.34 -0.39
N THR A 84 20.62 -0.44 -1.32
CA THR A 84 20.37 -1.03 -2.65
C THR A 84 19.93 -2.49 -2.53
N GLU A 85 20.56 -3.25 -1.62
CA GLU A 85 20.23 -4.65 -1.37
C GLU A 85 18.81 -4.80 -0.77
N ALA A 86 18.45 -3.91 0.15
CA ALA A 86 17.09 -3.90 0.73
C ALA A 86 16.04 -3.63 -0.34
N ARG A 87 16.29 -2.68 -1.26
CA ARG A 87 15.40 -2.41 -2.40
C ARG A 87 15.27 -3.62 -3.31
N ALA A 88 16.39 -4.27 -3.67
CA ALA A 88 16.36 -5.45 -4.53
C ALA A 88 15.57 -6.62 -3.92
N VAL A 89 15.59 -6.78 -2.60
CA VAL A 89 14.77 -7.79 -1.91
C VAL A 89 13.29 -7.40 -1.96
N GLU A 90 12.96 -6.14 -1.73
CA GLU A 90 11.59 -5.62 -1.79
C GLU A 90 11.01 -5.80 -3.20
N ASP A 91 11.73 -5.35 -4.24
CA ASP A 91 11.33 -5.51 -5.64
C ASP A 91 11.10 -7.00 -5.99
N ALA A 92 11.96 -7.89 -5.51
CA ALA A 92 11.81 -9.33 -5.74
C ALA A 92 10.59 -9.93 -5.02
N VAL A 93 10.24 -9.45 -3.83
CA VAL A 93 9.01 -9.86 -3.13
C VAL A 93 7.78 -9.33 -3.85
N GLU A 94 7.80 -8.06 -4.26
CA GLU A 94 6.72 -7.43 -5.02
C GLU A 94 6.42 -8.19 -6.31
N ALA A 95 7.44 -8.48 -7.12
CA ALA A 95 7.29 -9.26 -8.35
C ALA A 95 6.65 -10.64 -8.10
N ARG A 96 7.02 -11.31 -7.00
CA ARG A 96 6.41 -12.60 -6.63
C ARG A 96 4.97 -12.45 -6.15
N ILE A 97 4.62 -11.34 -5.48
CA ILE A 97 3.21 -11.05 -5.14
C ILE A 97 2.40 -10.94 -6.43
N TYR A 98 2.85 -10.15 -7.41
CA TYR A 98 2.17 -10.02 -8.70
C TYR A 98 2.03 -11.37 -9.43
N ALA A 99 3.12 -12.14 -9.51
CA ALA A 99 3.08 -13.47 -10.11
C ALA A 99 2.10 -14.42 -9.39
N SER A 100 2.05 -14.40 -8.07
CA SER A 100 1.14 -15.22 -7.27
C SER A 100 -0.33 -14.86 -7.48
N LEU A 101 -0.62 -13.61 -7.83
CA LEU A 101 -1.96 -13.11 -8.15
C LEU A 101 -2.32 -13.27 -9.64
N GLY A 102 -1.37 -13.72 -10.48
CA GLY A 102 -1.56 -13.87 -11.92
C GLY A 102 -1.74 -12.53 -12.64
N ILE A 103 -1.09 -11.48 -12.14
CA ILE A 103 -1.07 -10.15 -12.74
C ILE A 103 0.33 -9.80 -13.24
N PRO A 104 0.46 -9.02 -14.35
CA PRO A 104 1.75 -8.57 -14.87
C PRO A 104 2.39 -7.53 -13.94
N GLU A 105 3.61 -7.13 -14.24
CA GLU A 105 4.22 -5.92 -13.70
C GLU A 105 3.45 -4.68 -14.17
N PRO A 106 3.30 -3.65 -13.32
CA PRO A 106 2.62 -2.42 -13.74
C PRO A 106 3.40 -1.69 -14.84
N SER A 107 2.68 -1.08 -15.78
CA SER A 107 3.26 -0.18 -16.77
C SER A 107 3.90 1.06 -16.12
N ASP A 108 4.78 1.73 -16.85
CA ASP A 108 5.41 2.98 -16.37
C ASP A 108 4.36 4.05 -16.05
N ASP A 109 3.29 4.15 -16.84
CA ASP A 109 2.20 5.09 -16.61
C ASP A 109 1.44 4.76 -15.32
N THR A 110 1.14 3.49 -15.08
CA THR A 110 0.53 3.01 -13.83
C THR A 110 1.45 3.26 -12.63
N ARG A 111 2.75 2.96 -12.74
CA ARG A 111 3.74 3.25 -11.68
C ARG A 111 3.78 4.74 -11.33
N GLN A 112 3.76 5.61 -12.34
CA GLN A 112 3.77 7.07 -12.12
C GLN A 112 2.48 7.55 -11.46
N ALA A 113 1.32 7.05 -11.87
CA ALA A 113 0.04 7.39 -11.28
C ALA A 113 -0.03 6.98 -9.79
N VAL A 114 0.40 5.76 -9.48
CA VAL A 114 0.46 5.27 -8.08
C VAL A 114 1.45 6.07 -7.25
N LYS A 115 2.65 6.37 -7.78
CA LYS A 115 3.67 7.18 -7.09
C LYS A 115 3.18 8.60 -6.79
N LEU A 116 2.39 9.19 -7.69
CA LEU A 116 1.79 10.51 -7.44
C LEU A 116 0.73 10.43 -6.33
N ALA A 117 -0.10 9.39 -6.34
CA ALA A 117 -1.11 9.18 -5.30
C ALA A 117 -0.46 8.89 -3.93
N ASP A 118 0.60 8.07 -3.87
CA ASP A 118 1.42 7.82 -2.67
C ASP A 118 1.99 9.13 -2.10
N PHE A 119 2.57 9.98 -2.95
CA PHE A 119 3.09 11.28 -2.54
C PHE A 119 1.99 12.19 -1.95
N ARG A 120 0.81 12.25 -2.58
CA ARG A 120 -0.35 13.01 -2.09
C ARG A 120 -0.85 12.47 -0.74
N ALA A 121 -0.91 11.15 -0.60
CA ALA A 121 -1.27 10.49 0.66
C ALA A 121 -0.27 10.84 1.78
N ALA A 122 1.03 10.73 1.52
CA ALA A 122 2.07 11.04 2.49
C ALA A 122 2.02 12.51 2.97
N LEU A 123 1.74 13.46 2.07
CA LEU A 123 1.55 14.88 2.43
C LEU A 123 0.31 15.08 3.33
N ALA A 124 -0.80 14.41 3.00
CA ALA A 124 -2.02 14.49 3.81
C ALA A 124 -1.81 13.87 5.21
N GLU A 125 -1.17 12.70 5.27
CA GLU A 125 -0.82 12.00 6.51
C GLU A 125 0.05 12.86 7.42
N GLY A 126 1.06 13.54 6.86
CA GLY A 126 1.88 14.49 7.58
C GLY A 126 1.09 15.65 8.15
N SER A 127 0.14 16.17 7.38
CA SER A 127 -0.70 17.30 7.80
C SER A 127 -1.77 16.94 8.85
N CYS A 128 -2.07 15.64 9.03
CA CYS A 128 -3.09 15.14 9.95
C CYS A 128 -2.50 14.41 11.19
N GLY A 129 -1.22 14.57 11.46
CA GLY A 129 -0.59 14.00 12.66
C GLY A 129 -0.23 12.50 12.55
N CYS A 130 -0.32 11.90 11.35
CA CYS A 130 0.10 10.52 11.15
C CYS A 130 1.63 10.35 11.10
N SER A 131 2.37 11.43 10.83
CA SER A 131 3.84 11.47 10.89
C SER A 131 4.34 12.29 12.08
N GLY A 132 5.63 12.12 12.44
CA GLY A 132 6.24 12.94 13.49
C GLY A 132 6.33 14.42 13.11
N ARG A 133 6.56 15.27 14.11
CA ARG A 133 6.61 16.74 13.96
C ARG A 133 7.66 17.27 12.97
N GLY A 134 8.65 16.47 12.57
CA GLY A 134 9.64 16.84 11.55
C GLY A 134 9.09 16.94 10.12
N PHE A 135 7.80 16.68 9.92
CA PHE A 135 7.13 16.81 8.61
C PHE A 135 7.03 18.29 8.15
N GLU A 136 7.22 19.24 9.03
CA GLU A 136 7.33 20.68 8.69
C GLU A 136 8.36 20.96 7.57
N TYR A 137 9.38 20.10 7.43
CA TYR A 137 10.37 20.22 6.36
C TYR A 137 9.79 19.96 4.95
N THR A 138 8.80 19.09 4.83
CA THR A 138 8.12 18.83 3.56
C THR A 138 7.05 19.87 3.25
N GLN A 139 6.44 20.47 4.25
CA GLN A 139 5.43 21.54 4.06
C GLN A 139 6.00 22.83 3.47
N THR A 140 7.29 23.09 3.60
CA THR A 140 7.90 24.29 3.00
C THR A 140 7.95 24.29 1.48
N HIS A 141 7.80 23.12 0.84
CA HIS A 141 7.95 22.95 -0.60
C HIS A 141 6.71 22.41 -1.33
N TYR A 142 5.80 21.73 -0.61
CA TYR A 142 4.61 21.12 -1.20
C TYR A 142 3.41 21.30 -0.27
N LEU A 143 2.35 21.90 -0.77
CA LEU A 143 1.07 21.98 -0.05
C LEU A 143 0.29 20.67 -0.31
N PRO A 144 -0.21 19.99 0.73
CA PRO A 144 -1.10 18.85 0.53
C PRO A 144 -2.39 19.33 -0.12
N ASP A 145 -2.93 18.54 -1.04
CA ASP A 145 -4.21 18.90 -1.63
C ASP A 145 -5.38 18.65 -0.66
N ASN A 146 -6.36 19.55 -0.70
CA ASN A 146 -7.53 19.49 0.18
C ASN A 146 -8.35 18.21 -0.03
N GLY A 147 -8.35 17.63 -1.24
CA GLY A 147 -9.03 16.37 -1.54
C GLY A 147 -8.40 15.20 -0.79
N ALA A 148 -7.07 15.08 -0.82
CA ALA A 148 -6.35 14.04 -0.08
C ALA A 148 -6.56 14.17 1.44
N ILE A 149 -6.53 15.40 1.98
CA ILE A 149 -6.82 15.66 3.40
C ILE A 149 -8.26 15.26 3.75
N SER A 150 -9.24 15.60 2.91
CA SER A 150 -10.64 15.24 3.16
C SER A 150 -10.83 13.73 3.19
N THR A 151 -10.28 13.02 2.20
CA THR A 151 -10.33 11.55 2.14
C THR A 151 -9.69 10.91 3.38
N LEU A 152 -8.50 11.38 3.78
CA LEU A 152 -7.83 10.88 4.98
C LEU A 152 -8.67 11.10 6.24
N ARG A 153 -9.29 12.28 6.40
CA ARG A 153 -10.14 12.57 7.56
C ARG A 153 -11.35 11.65 7.67
N GLU A 154 -11.91 11.21 6.55
CA GLU A 154 -12.99 10.21 6.54
C GLU A 154 -12.51 8.85 7.06
N TYR A 155 -11.28 8.45 6.74
CA TYR A 155 -10.66 7.26 7.33
C TYR A 155 -10.40 7.45 8.82
N LEU A 156 -9.76 8.55 9.22
CA LEU A 156 -9.43 8.82 10.62
C LEU A 156 -10.68 8.87 11.53
N ALA A 157 -11.80 9.36 11.03
CA ALA A 157 -13.05 9.41 11.77
C ALA A 157 -13.60 8.02 12.14
N ARG A 158 -13.21 6.98 11.40
CA ARG A 158 -13.67 5.58 11.59
C ARG A 158 -12.56 4.66 12.09
N PHE A 159 -11.31 5.12 12.04
CA PHE A 159 -10.17 4.29 12.37
C PHE A 159 -10.05 4.07 13.88
N THR A 160 -9.88 2.81 14.28
CA THR A 160 -9.44 2.42 15.63
C THR A 160 -8.32 1.39 15.50
N ILE A 161 -7.30 1.54 16.32
CA ILE A 161 -6.14 0.64 16.27
C ILE A 161 -6.52 -0.80 16.65
N ASP A 162 -7.48 -0.98 17.54
CA ASP A 162 -7.96 -2.30 17.95
C ASP A 162 -8.58 -3.07 16.77
N GLU A 163 -9.39 -2.40 15.94
CA GLU A 163 -9.98 -3.01 14.75
C GLU A 163 -8.97 -3.24 13.63
N ALA A 164 -7.88 -2.49 13.59
CA ALA A 164 -6.79 -2.71 12.63
C ALA A 164 -5.91 -3.91 13.02
N PHE A 165 -5.63 -4.10 14.31
CA PHE A 165 -4.70 -5.13 14.79
C PHE A 165 -5.31 -6.53 14.90
N ARG A 166 -6.63 -6.66 14.96
CA ARG A 166 -7.32 -7.96 14.96
C ARG A 166 -7.40 -8.51 13.54
N PRO A 167 -6.99 -9.76 13.28
CA PRO A 167 -7.09 -10.37 11.94
C PRO A 167 -8.53 -10.41 11.40
N GLU A 168 -9.49 -10.65 12.30
CA GLU A 168 -10.94 -10.64 12.03
C GLU A 168 -11.59 -9.25 12.15
N GLY A 169 -10.83 -8.23 12.48
CA GLY A 169 -11.28 -6.84 12.61
C GLY A 169 -11.78 -6.24 11.30
N HIS A 170 -12.39 -5.08 11.41
CA HIS A 170 -12.98 -4.40 10.26
C HIS A 170 -11.95 -4.09 9.17
N TRP A 171 -10.79 -3.53 9.52
CA TRP A 171 -9.83 -3.00 8.55
C TRP A 171 -9.10 -4.07 7.74
N PRO A 172 -8.56 -5.17 8.33
CA PRO A 172 -8.00 -6.26 7.55
C PRO A 172 -9.00 -6.86 6.57
N LYS A 173 -10.26 -7.08 7.01
CA LYS A 173 -11.32 -7.59 6.14
C LYS A 173 -11.72 -6.62 5.03
N ALA A 174 -11.81 -5.32 5.35
CA ALA A 174 -12.12 -4.30 4.35
C ALA A 174 -11.01 -4.22 3.28
N TYR A 175 -9.74 -4.26 3.69
CA TYR A 175 -8.61 -4.30 2.78
C TYR A 175 -8.65 -5.56 1.89
N GLU A 176 -8.75 -6.74 2.50
CA GLU A 176 -8.83 -8.02 1.77
C GLU A 176 -9.98 -8.02 0.76
N ALA A 177 -11.17 -7.62 1.19
CA ALA A 177 -12.35 -7.55 0.32
C ALA A 177 -12.14 -6.61 -0.86
N ARG A 178 -11.50 -5.46 -0.63
CA ARG A 178 -11.21 -4.49 -1.68
C ARG A 178 -10.21 -5.01 -2.70
N VAL A 179 -9.10 -5.60 -2.25
CA VAL A 179 -8.11 -6.23 -3.14
C VAL A 179 -8.77 -7.32 -3.99
N ARG A 180 -9.55 -8.22 -3.37
CA ARG A 180 -10.24 -9.30 -4.09
C ARG A 180 -11.27 -8.80 -5.10
N THR A 181 -11.96 -7.69 -4.78
CA THR A 181 -12.93 -7.09 -5.70
C THR A 181 -12.23 -6.49 -6.90
N VAL A 182 -11.22 -5.66 -6.69
CA VAL A 182 -10.48 -5.03 -7.79
C VAL A 182 -9.70 -6.06 -8.62
N LEU A 183 -9.16 -7.11 -7.98
CA LEU A 183 -8.50 -8.21 -8.69
C LEU A 183 -9.47 -8.93 -9.64
N ARG A 184 -10.73 -9.14 -9.26
CA ARG A 184 -11.74 -9.70 -10.17
C ARG A 184 -12.05 -8.77 -11.34
N GLU A 185 -12.12 -7.46 -11.10
CA GLU A 185 -12.31 -6.46 -12.16
C GLU A 185 -11.19 -6.51 -13.19
N VAL A 186 -9.92 -6.48 -12.76
CA VAL A 186 -8.77 -6.56 -13.70
C VAL A 186 -8.68 -7.91 -14.41
N GLN A 187 -9.09 -9.01 -13.79
CA GLN A 187 -9.12 -10.32 -14.45
C GLN A 187 -10.18 -10.41 -15.55
N GLN A 188 -11.24 -9.60 -15.47
CA GLN A 188 -12.28 -9.49 -16.50
C GLN A 188 -11.91 -8.49 -17.59
N ASP A 189 -11.03 -7.54 -17.31
CA ASP A 189 -10.55 -6.54 -18.26
C ASP A 189 -9.49 -7.16 -19.19
N ARG A 190 -9.93 -7.57 -20.39
CA ARG A 190 -9.10 -8.27 -21.40
C ARG A 190 -8.21 -7.34 -22.24
N TYR A 191 -8.42 -6.04 -22.19
CA TYR A 191 -7.86 -5.08 -23.15
C TYR A 191 -6.95 -4.01 -22.53
N HIS A 192 -6.68 -4.06 -21.24
CA HIS A 192 -5.85 -3.05 -20.60
C HIS A 192 -4.37 -3.17 -21.00
N PRO A 193 -3.63 -2.03 -21.20
CA PRO A 193 -2.22 -2.03 -21.60
C PRO A 193 -1.31 -2.84 -20.66
N ASP A 194 -1.58 -2.84 -19.36
CA ASP A 194 -0.79 -3.59 -18.37
C ASP A 194 -0.93 -5.11 -18.55
N ARG A 195 -1.93 -5.58 -19.30
CA ARG A 195 -2.10 -7.01 -19.69
C ARG A 195 -1.35 -7.40 -20.96
N ALA A 196 -1.04 -6.46 -21.82
CA ALA A 196 -0.46 -6.74 -23.13
C ALA A 196 1.00 -7.27 -23.07
N GLY A 197 1.66 -7.19 -21.92
CA GLY A 197 3.03 -7.69 -21.70
C GLY A 197 3.11 -9.12 -21.13
N ALA A 198 1.99 -9.79 -20.86
CA ALA A 198 1.93 -11.10 -20.16
C ALA A 198 1.70 -12.32 -21.09
N ALA A 199 1.85 -12.15 -22.43
CA ALA A 199 1.67 -13.22 -23.41
C ALA A 199 3.02 -13.76 -23.91
#